data_262581e6862eaa4b4f8e109f896ee165
#
_entry.id   262581e6862eaa4b4f8e109f896ee165
#
_cell.length_a   1.000
_cell.length_b   1.000
_cell.length_c   1.000
_cell.angle_alpha   90.00
_cell.angle_beta   90.00
_cell.angle_gamma   90.00
#
_symmetry.space_group_name_H-M   'P 1'
#
loop_
_entity.id
_entity.type
_entity.pdbx_description
1 polymer ?
#
loop_
_entity_poly.entity_id
_entity_poly.type
_entity_poly.pdbx_seq_one_letter_code
_entity_poly.pdbx_strand_id
1 'polypeptide(L)'
;DWLQFRGPGGTGIAEEKSAPLEWSRNKNIVWRAELPGPGNSSPIVSRGKVFITVATEEGRHRSLVCFDRKTGKQLWERTVEYDKEEPTHKTNPYAGSSAACDGERVVVWHSSAGMYCYDYDGKLLWNVDLGEFIHIWGYGASPIFYKDMVINNCGPGERTFLVALDKRTGRELWRAEEAGGASGLGQGQRNWIGSWSTPIVAQIDGQDQIVVSYPRHVKAYDPANGKVLWECGGLGDLVYTSAVVGDGVIVAMGGYHGPAIGLKPGGSG
;
A
#
# COMPACT_ATOMS: atom_id res chain seq x y z
N ASP A 1 16.61 0.40 -8.16
CA ASP A 1 15.86 0.02 -6.94
C ASP A 1 14.35 0.13 -7.19
N TRP A 2 13.57 -0.69 -6.49
CA TRP A 2 12.11 -0.75 -6.54
C TRP A 2 11.55 -0.57 -5.13
N LEU A 3 11.44 0.67 -4.68
CA LEU A 3 11.38 1.02 -3.25
C LEU A 3 9.99 0.89 -2.61
N GLN A 4 8.92 0.75 -3.40
CA GLN A 4 7.54 0.70 -2.93
C GLN A 4 6.64 0.00 -3.94
N PHE A 5 5.37 -0.17 -3.61
CA PHE A 5 4.35 -0.66 -4.55
C PHE A 5 4.38 0.14 -5.85
N ARG A 6 4.46 -0.57 -7.00
CA ARG A 6 4.67 0.01 -8.34
C ARG A 6 5.97 0.79 -8.53
N GLY A 7 6.97 0.62 -7.67
CA GLY A 7 8.31 1.16 -7.84
C GLY A 7 8.43 2.67 -7.75
N PRO A 8 9.37 3.28 -8.46
CA PRO A 8 9.64 4.72 -8.40
C PRO A 8 8.38 5.56 -8.70
N GLY A 9 8.03 6.45 -7.76
CA GLY A 9 6.84 7.30 -7.87
C GLY A 9 5.50 6.57 -7.96
N GLY A 10 5.46 5.25 -7.77
CA GLY A 10 4.24 4.45 -7.93
C GLY A 10 3.78 4.28 -9.39
N THR A 11 4.66 4.53 -10.35
CA THR A 11 4.32 4.58 -11.79
C THR A 11 4.19 3.20 -12.45
N GLY A 12 4.83 2.17 -11.87
CA GLY A 12 4.93 0.84 -12.48
C GLY A 12 5.96 0.77 -13.62
N ILE A 13 6.77 1.80 -13.79
CA ILE A 13 7.77 1.90 -14.87
C ILE A 13 9.15 1.59 -14.30
N ALA A 14 9.83 0.62 -14.91
CA ALA A 14 11.22 0.31 -14.62
C ALA A 14 12.13 1.08 -15.59
N GLU A 15 13.26 1.58 -15.06
CA GLU A 15 14.26 2.28 -15.85
C GLU A 15 15.13 1.32 -16.70
N GLU A 16 15.13 0.03 -16.35
CA GLU A 16 15.86 -1.00 -17.07
C GLU A 16 15.30 -1.18 -18.47
N LYS A 17 16.20 -1.06 -19.46
CA LYS A 17 15.83 -1.12 -20.89
C LYS A 17 15.70 -2.56 -21.42
N SER A 18 16.12 -3.56 -20.66
CA SER A 18 16.10 -4.96 -21.08
C SER A 18 15.50 -5.84 -19.99
N ALA A 19 14.34 -6.39 -20.28
CA ALA A 19 13.77 -7.48 -19.50
C ALA A 19 13.77 -8.75 -20.37
N PRO A 20 13.90 -9.94 -19.78
CA PRO A 20 13.71 -11.17 -20.52
C PRO A 20 12.29 -11.21 -21.09
N LEU A 21 12.15 -11.63 -22.34
CA LEU A 21 10.83 -11.82 -22.98
C LEU A 21 10.28 -13.23 -22.76
N GLU A 22 11.12 -14.13 -22.25
CA GLU A 22 10.75 -15.52 -22.00
C GLU A 22 11.22 -15.96 -20.62
N TRP A 23 10.34 -16.63 -19.89
CA TRP A 23 10.65 -17.29 -18.62
C TRP A 23 10.13 -18.71 -18.64
N SER A 24 10.92 -19.62 -18.08
CA SER A 24 10.49 -20.97 -17.75
C SER A 24 11.11 -21.39 -16.43
N ARG A 25 10.75 -22.58 -15.96
CA ARG A 25 11.31 -23.12 -14.71
C ARG A 25 12.83 -23.10 -14.66
N ASN A 26 13.49 -23.23 -15.83
CA ASN A 26 14.94 -23.35 -15.98
C ASN A 26 15.55 -22.28 -16.91
N LYS A 27 14.77 -21.26 -17.31
CA LYS A 27 15.23 -20.20 -18.22
C LYS A 27 14.98 -18.84 -17.60
N ASN A 28 16.01 -18.02 -17.52
CA ASN A 28 15.96 -16.65 -16.98
C ASN A 28 15.51 -16.56 -15.53
N ILE A 29 15.67 -17.64 -14.74
CA ILE A 29 15.46 -17.66 -13.29
C ILE A 29 16.83 -17.73 -12.62
N VAL A 30 17.13 -16.72 -11.78
CA VAL A 30 18.39 -16.67 -11.02
C VAL A 30 18.29 -17.55 -9.77
N TRP A 31 17.20 -17.47 -9.06
CA TRP A 31 16.93 -18.27 -7.86
C TRP A 31 15.42 -18.37 -7.60
N ARG A 32 15.06 -19.26 -6.72
CA ARG A 32 13.71 -19.40 -6.16
C ARG A 32 13.83 -19.49 -4.64
N ALA A 33 12.93 -18.84 -3.94
CA ALA A 33 12.77 -18.97 -2.50
C ALA A 33 11.33 -19.37 -2.21
N GLU A 34 11.15 -20.30 -1.29
CA GLU A 34 9.83 -20.64 -0.75
C GLU A 34 9.45 -19.61 0.30
N LEU A 35 8.18 -19.25 0.33
CA LEU A 35 7.61 -18.35 1.33
C LEU A 35 6.85 -19.18 2.37
N PRO A 36 6.89 -18.81 3.66
CA PRO A 36 6.25 -19.57 4.72
C PRO A 36 4.72 -19.51 4.67
N GLY A 37 4.15 -18.56 3.94
CA GLY A 37 2.72 -18.38 3.85
C GLY A 37 2.27 -17.58 2.64
N PRO A 38 0.97 -17.49 2.40
CA PRO A 38 0.41 -16.73 1.28
C PRO A 38 0.53 -15.21 1.49
N GLY A 39 0.48 -14.48 0.40
CA GLY A 39 0.43 -13.01 0.38
C GLY A 39 0.22 -12.49 -1.03
N ASN A 40 -0.38 -11.30 -1.14
CA ASN A 40 -0.60 -10.60 -2.40
C ASN A 40 0.30 -9.37 -2.53
N SER A 41 1.23 -9.16 -1.60
CA SER A 41 2.15 -8.04 -1.67
C SER A 41 3.11 -8.17 -2.85
N SER A 42 3.48 -7.03 -3.41
CA SER A 42 4.58 -6.98 -4.38
C SER A 42 5.92 -6.94 -3.65
N PRO A 43 6.92 -7.72 -4.10
CA PRO A 43 8.26 -7.58 -3.56
C PRO A 43 8.83 -6.19 -3.87
N ILE A 44 9.53 -5.61 -2.90
CA ILE A 44 10.31 -4.39 -3.10
C ILE A 44 11.81 -4.73 -3.04
N VAL A 45 12.61 -3.94 -3.75
CA VAL A 45 14.04 -4.24 -3.93
C VAL A 45 14.86 -2.99 -3.67
N SER A 46 15.79 -3.07 -2.73
CA SER A 46 16.71 -1.99 -2.43
C SER A 46 18.02 -2.50 -1.83
N ARG A 47 19.13 -1.90 -2.24
CA ARG A 47 20.46 -2.15 -1.71
C ARG A 47 20.82 -3.65 -1.61
N GLY A 48 20.48 -4.41 -2.65
CA GLY A 48 20.79 -5.84 -2.69
C GLY A 48 19.90 -6.73 -1.82
N LYS A 49 18.82 -6.20 -1.27
CA LYS A 49 17.81 -6.92 -0.48
C LYS A 49 16.46 -6.92 -1.19
N VAL A 50 15.68 -7.95 -0.95
CA VAL A 50 14.29 -8.08 -1.40
C VAL A 50 13.42 -8.23 -0.16
N PHE A 51 12.37 -7.44 -0.06
CA PHE A 51 11.42 -7.51 1.05
C PHE A 51 10.03 -7.88 0.55
N ILE A 52 9.38 -8.78 1.26
CA ILE A 52 8.02 -9.23 0.94
C ILE A 52 7.25 -9.52 2.21
N THR A 53 5.94 -9.31 2.20
CA THR A 53 5.09 -9.68 3.32
C THR A 53 4.46 -11.05 3.10
N VAL A 54 4.29 -11.78 4.18
CA VAL A 54 3.61 -13.08 4.22
C VAL A 54 2.75 -13.15 5.48
N ALA A 55 1.74 -14.03 5.47
CA ALA A 55 0.96 -14.32 6.65
C ALA A 55 0.74 -15.82 6.80
N THR A 56 0.77 -16.29 8.04
CA THR A 56 0.50 -17.68 8.41
C THR A 56 -0.56 -17.76 9.51
N GLU A 57 -1.03 -18.95 9.80
CA GLU A 57 -2.02 -19.20 10.84
C GLU A 57 -3.25 -18.29 10.72
N GLU A 58 -3.81 -18.21 9.50
CA GLU A 58 -5.00 -17.41 9.21
C GLU A 58 -4.85 -15.93 9.60
N GLY A 59 -3.63 -15.39 9.44
CA GLY A 59 -3.31 -14.00 9.70
C GLY A 59 -2.96 -13.67 11.15
N ARG A 60 -2.82 -14.67 12.00
CA ARG A 60 -2.30 -14.46 13.36
C ARG A 60 -0.84 -14.08 13.36
N HIS A 61 -0.05 -14.65 12.45
CA HIS A 61 1.34 -14.27 12.24
C HIS A 61 1.45 -13.50 10.93
N ARG A 62 1.88 -12.25 11.01
CA ARG A 62 2.09 -11.36 9.87
C ARG A 62 3.55 -10.96 9.82
N SER A 63 4.24 -11.34 8.77
CA SER A 63 5.69 -11.24 8.69
C SER A 63 6.14 -10.33 7.56
N LEU A 64 7.23 -9.61 7.79
CA LEU A 64 8.10 -9.04 6.78
C LEU A 64 9.33 -9.95 6.64
N VAL A 65 9.57 -10.46 5.44
CA VAL A 65 10.69 -11.35 5.13
C VAL A 65 11.68 -10.62 4.22
N CYS A 66 12.95 -10.75 4.53
CA CYS A 66 14.06 -10.17 3.76
C CYS A 66 14.93 -11.26 3.16
N PHE A 67 15.22 -11.13 1.86
CA PHE A 67 16.10 -12.01 1.12
C PHE A 67 17.30 -11.25 0.55
N ASP A 68 18.42 -11.94 0.40
CA ASP A 68 19.52 -11.47 -0.42
C ASP A 68 19.13 -11.51 -1.90
N ARG A 69 19.25 -10.40 -2.60
CA ARG A 69 18.84 -10.27 -4.01
C ARG A 69 19.63 -11.17 -4.97
N LYS A 70 20.90 -11.47 -4.68
CA LYS A 70 21.75 -12.24 -5.58
C LYS A 70 21.54 -13.74 -5.44
N THR A 71 21.30 -14.19 -4.21
CA THR A 71 21.29 -15.61 -3.86
C THR A 71 19.91 -16.16 -3.56
N GLY A 72 18.94 -15.31 -3.25
CA GLY A 72 17.63 -15.72 -2.74
C GLY A 72 17.65 -16.27 -1.31
N LYS A 73 18.79 -16.19 -0.62
CA LYS A 73 18.90 -16.64 0.77
C LYS A 73 18.09 -15.71 1.68
N GLN A 74 17.24 -16.28 2.52
CA GLN A 74 16.57 -15.51 3.57
C GLN A 74 17.62 -14.97 4.56
N LEU A 75 17.59 -13.67 4.77
CA LEU A 75 18.48 -12.96 5.69
C LEU A 75 17.84 -12.83 7.08
N TRP A 76 16.58 -12.46 7.12
CA TRP A 76 15.80 -12.35 8.34
C TRP A 76 14.31 -12.37 8.05
N GLU A 77 13.54 -12.59 9.10
CA GLU A 77 12.08 -12.48 9.15
C GLU A 77 11.69 -11.75 10.44
N ARG A 78 10.66 -10.93 10.36
CA ARG A 78 10.08 -10.25 11.52
C ARG A 78 8.59 -10.47 11.52
N THR A 79 8.14 -11.21 12.50
CA THR A 79 6.75 -11.63 12.69
C THR A 79 6.10 -10.81 13.78
N VAL A 80 4.89 -10.39 13.52
CA VAL A 80 3.98 -9.76 14.46
C VAL A 80 2.84 -10.71 14.72
N GLU A 81 2.53 -10.92 16.00
CA GLU A 81 1.38 -11.71 16.43
C GLU A 81 0.15 -10.81 16.53
N TYR A 82 -0.98 -11.32 16.05
CA TYR A 82 -2.28 -10.66 16.14
C TYR A 82 -3.34 -11.66 16.55
N ASP A 83 -3.79 -11.57 17.80
CA ASP A 83 -4.65 -12.59 18.44
C ASP A 83 -6.14 -12.43 18.10
N LYS A 84 -6.52 -11.34 17.45
CA LYS A 84 -7.92 -11.09 17.11
C LYS A 84 -8.26 -11.61 15.72
N GLU A 85 -9.49 -12.02 15.52
CA GLU A 85 -10.01 -12.35 14.22
C GLU A 85 -10.21 -11.08 13.39
N GLU A 86 -9.66 -11.08 12.18
CA GLU A 86 -9.88 -10.04 11.17
C GLU A 86 -10.43 -10.71 9.92
N PRO A 87 -11.61 -10.33 9.47
CA PRO A 87 -12.18 -10.95 8.28
C PRO A 87 -11.37 -10.59 7.03
N THR A 88 -11.27 -11.54 6.12
CA THR A 88 -10.70 -11.29 4.79
C THR A 88 -11.31 -12.25 3.77
N HIS A 89 -11.13 -11.96 2.49
CA HIS A 89 -11.59 -12.85 1.44
C HIS A 89 -10.48 -13.83 1.06
N LYS A 90 -10.86 -15.06 0.68
CA LYS A 90 -9.92 -16.13 0.27
C LYS A 90 -8.92 -15.73 -0.82
N THR A 91 -9.27 -14.73 -1.64
CA THR A 91 -8.38 -14.20 -2.70
C THR A 91 -7.51 -13.05 -2.23
N ASN A 92 -7.69 -12.56 -1.01
CA ASN A 92 -6.89 -11.50 -0.42
C ASN A 92 -6.41 -11.93 0.98
N PRO A 93 -5.38 -12.80 1.06
CA PRO A 93 -4.84 -13.23 2.35
C PRO A 93 -4.23 -12.05 3.12
N TYR A 94 -3.98 -12.24 4.41
CA TYR A 94 -3.58 -11.20 5.37
C TYR A 94 -2.23 -10.50 5.12
N ALA A 95 -1.63 -10.67 3.97
CA ALA A 95 -0.41 -9.99 3.51
C ALA A 95 -0.64 -9.28 2.18
N GLY A 96 -1.69 -8.47 2.10
CA GLY A 96 -2.05 -7.69 0.91
C GLY A 96 -1.24 -6.41 0.72
N SER A 97 -0.73 -5.82 1.81
CA SER A 97 0.07 -4.60 1.77
C SER A 97 1.52 -4.88 1.42
N SER A 98 2.07 -4.17 0.44
CA SER A 98 3.50 -4.20 0.12
C SER A 98 4.27 -3.32 1.09
N ALA A 99 5.50 -3.70 1.41
CA ALA A 99 6.38 -2.83 2.18
C ALA A 99 6.83 -1.62 1.33
N ALA A 100 7.40 -0.62 2.00
CA ALA A 100 8.11 0.48 1.37
C ALA A 100 9.46 0.70 2.04
N CYS A 101 10.45 1.24 1.32
CA CYS A 101 11.76 1.55 1.88
C CYS A 101 12.34 2.87 1.34
N ASP A 102 13.25 3.49 2.11
CA ASP A 102 13.91 4.76 1.76
C ASP A 102 15.43 4.62 1.60
N GLY A 103 15.95 3.40 1.62
CA GLY A 103 17.39 3.12 1.57
C GLY A 103 18.04 2.94 2.96
N GLU A 104 17.35 3.28 4.03
CA GLU A 104 17.81 3.08 5.41
C GLU A 104 16.77 2.32 6.25
N ARG A 105 15.49 2.51 5.94
CA ARG A 105 14.34 1.96 6.67
C ARG A 105 13.46 1.16 5.74
N VAL A 106 12.81 0.17 6.29
CA VAL A 106 11.71 -0.54 5.64
C VAL A 106 10.48 -0.48 6.54
N VAL A 107 9.37 -0.04 5.97
CA VAL A 107 8.09 0.08 6.66
C VAL A 107 7.10 -0.91 6.07
N VAL A 108 6.33 -1.54 6.95
CA VAL A 108 5.25 -2.45 6.59
C VAL A 108 4.00 -2.12 7.41
N TRP A 109 2.85 -2.17 6.76
CA TRP A 109 1.56 -2.06 7.41
C TRP A 109 0.85 -3.41 7.42
N HIS A 110 0.53 -3.88 8.61
CA HIS A 110 -0.15 -5.15 8.84
C HIS A 110 -1.62 -4.98 9.25
N SER A 111 -2.31 -3.94 8.69
CA SER A 111 -3.69 -3.61 9.04
C SER A 111 -3.86 -3.39 10.54
N SER A 112 -4.85 -4.03 11.15
CA SER A 112 -5.14 -3.92 12.59
C SER A 112 -4.00 -4.37 13.50
N ALA A 113 -3.04 -5.14 12.99
CA ALA A 113 -1.83 -5.50 13.75
C ALA A 113 -0.81 -4.36 13.84
N GLY A 114 -1.07 -3.21 13.19
CA GLY A 114 -0.23 -2.03 13.27
C GLY A 114 0.75 -1.82 12.11
N MET A 115 1.52 -0.75 12.22
CA MET A 115 2.59 -0.41 11.28
C MET A 115 3.94 -0.51 11.97
N TYR A 116 4.92 -1.10 11.28
CA TYR A 116 6.25 -1.38 11.82
C TYR A 116 7.32 -0.85 10.89
N CYS A 117 8.36 -0.27 11.46
CA CYS A 117 9.54 0.19 10.77
C CYS A 117 10.78 -0.52 11.30
N TYR A 118 11.56 -1.07 10.38
CA TYR A 118 12.82 -1.75 10.68
C TYR A 118 13.97 -1.08 9.93
N ASP A 119 15.19 -1.23 10.44
CA ASP A 119 16.36 -1.00 9.61
C ASP A 119 16.57 -2.16 8.62
N TYR A 120 17.55 -2.04 7.73
CA TYR A 120 17.81 -3.07 6.73
C TYR A 120 18.35 -4.40 7.29
N ASP A 121 18.77 -4.42 8.55
CA ASP A 121 19.20 -5.63 9.26
C ASP A 121 18.07 -6.24 10.10
N GLY A 122 16.88 -5.63 10.01
CA GLY A 122 15.66 -6.13 10.64
C GLY A 122 15.53 -5.74 12.11
N LYS A 123 16.32 -4.77 12.60
CA LYS A 123 16.10 -4.22 13.93
C LYS A 123 14.88 -3.31 13.93
N LEU A 124 13.97 -3.53 14.85
CA LEU A 124 12.81 -2.66 15.03
C LEU A 124 13.28 -1.24 15.45
N LEU A 125 12.84 -0.24 14.69
CA LEU A 125 13.09 1.17 14.97
C LEU A 125 11.90 1.80 15.69
N TRP A 126 10.70 1.55 15.19
CA TRP A 126 9.45 1.97 15.80
C TRP A 126 8.28 1.12 15.31
N ASN A 127 7.20 1.14 16.08
CA ASN A 127 5.91 0.63 15.66
C ASN A 127 4.81 1.56 16.17
N VAL A 128 3.66 1.53 15.50
CA VAL A 128 2.48 2.31 15.87
C VAL A 128 1.22 1.49 15.65
N ASP A 129 0.36 1.53 16.65
CA ASP A 129 -1.01 1.02 16.55
C ASP A 129 -1.88 2.11 15.90
N LEU A 130 -2.43 1.81 14.74
CA LEU A 130 -3.35 2.69 14.01
C LEU A 130 -4.82 2.32 14.26
N GLY A 131 -5.06 1.30 15.09
CA GLY A 131 -6.37 0.80 15.45
C GLY A 131 -6.89 -0.31 14.54
N GLU A 132 -8.12 -0.73 14.78
CA GLU A 132 -8.73 -1.84 14.06
C GLU A 132 -9.35 -1.41 12.74
N PHE A 133 -9.18 -2.27 11.71
CA PHE A 133 -9.75 -2.10 10.38
C PHE A 133 -10.47 -3.39 10.00
N ILE A 134 -11.79 -3.30 9.84
CA ILE A 134 -12.62 -4.48 9.61
C ILE A 134 -13.37 -4.32 8.29
N HIS A 135 -13.12 -5.25 7.37
CA HIS A 135 -13.84 -5.35 6.11
C HIS A 135 -13.75 -6.77 5.57
N ILE A 136 -14.87 -7.32 5.03
CA ILE A 136 -14.89 -8.72 4.54
C ILE A 136 -13.89 -9.02 3.42
N TRP A 137 -13.38 -8.01 2.72
CA TRP A 137 -12.36 -8.13 1.67
C TRP A 137 -10.93 -7.92 2.18
N GLY A 138 -10.76 -7.71 3.50
CA GLY A 138 -9.47 -7.40 4.10
C GLY A 138 -8.91 -6.04 3.65
N TYR A 139 -7.60 -5.87 3.77
CA TYR A 139 -6.88 -4.65 3.45
C TYR A 139 -5.91 -4.86 2.27
N GLY A 140 -5.35 -3.78 1.71
CA GLY A 140 -4.45 -3.89 0.55
C GLY A 140 -3.67 -2.63 0.20
N ALA A 141 -4.02 -1.47 0.75
CA ALA A 141 -3.23 -0.25 0.57
C ALA A 141 -1.81 -0.45 1.13
N SER A 142 -0.82 0.17 0.50
CA SER A 142 0.58 0.07 0.89
C SER A 142 1.12 1.42 1.34
N PRO A 143 2.01 1.48 2.34
CA PRO A 143 2.67 2.72 2.72
C PRO A 143 3.61 3.20 1.61
N ILE A 144 3.84 4.51 1.58
CA ILE A 144 4.86 5.14 0.75
C ILE A 144 5.74 6.06 1.59
N PHE A 145 6.99 6.24 1.17
CA PHE A 145 7.85 7.28 1.70
C PHE A 145 7.73 8.56 0.88
N TYR A 146 7.62 9.68 1.56
CA TYR A 146 7.71 11.01 0.95
C TYR A 146 8.48 11.96 1.87
N LYS A 147 9.66 12.41 1.44
CA LYS A 147 10.57 13.23 2.25
C LYS A 147 10.86 12.59 3.63
N ASP A 148 10.47 13.24 4.71
CA ASP A 148 10.63 12.73 6.08
C ASP A 148 9.37 12.06 6.62
N MET A 149 8.45 11.65 5.75
CA MET A 149 7.17 11.05 6.13
C MET A 149 6.99 9.64 5.55
N VAL A 150 6.21 8.85 6.28
CA VAL A 150 5.53 7.65 5.80
C VAL A 150 4.05 8.01 5.68
N ILE A 151 3.48 7.80 4.49
CA ILE A 151 2.08 8.09 4.21
C ILE A 151 1.36 6.78 3.94
N ASN A 152 0.18 6.59 4.54
CA ASN A 152 -0.63 5.41 4.31
C ASN A 152 -2.12 5.72 4.28
N ASN A 153 -2.83 5.10 3.36
CA ASN A 153 -4.29 5.05 3.35
C ASN A 153 -4.74 3.89 4.23
N CYS A 154 -5.28 4.21 5.39
CA CYS A 154 -5.74 3.27 6.41
C CYS A 154 -7.24 2.99 6.23
N GLY A 155 -7.55 1.75 5.93
CA GLY A 155 -8.89 1.24 5.61
C GLY A 155 -8.78 -0.08 4.85
N PRO A 156 -9.84 -0.55 4.24
CA PRO A 156 -11.21 -0.03 4.24
C PRO A 156 -11.99 -0.33 5.52
N GLY A 157 -13.22 0.14 5.56
CA GLY A 157 -14.18 -0.12 6.63
C GLY A 157 -14.84 1.16 7.13
N GLU A 158 -15.53 1.06 8.23
CA GLU A 158 -16.21 2.22 8.85
C GLU A 158 -15.20 3.30 9.27
N ARG A 159 -14.01 2.87 9.66
CA ARG A 159 -12.90 3.75 9.98
C ARG A 159 -11.94 3.81 8.80
N THR A 160 -11.82 4.97 8.20
CA THR A 160 -10.92 5.21 7.07
C THR A 160 -10.27 6.59 7.21
N PHE A 161 -8.96 6.67 6.99
CA PHE A 161 -8.22 7.93 7.03
C PHE A 161 -6.90 7.84 6.25
N LEU A 162 -6.41 8.96 5.80
CA LEU A 162 -5.05 9.12 5.33
C LEU A 162 -4.18 9.61 6.47
N VAL A 163 -3.03 9.00 6.69
CA VAL A 163 -2.11 9.39 7.77
C VAL A 163 -0.71 9.66 7.23
N ALA A 164 -0.04 10.64 7.80
CA ALA A 164 1.39 10.85 7.66
C ALA A 164 2.07 10.70 9.02
N LEU A 165 3.09 9.87 9.05
CA LEU A 165 3.93 9.61 10.21
C LEU A 165 5.34 10.12 9.95
N ASP A 166 6.00 10.64 10.98
CA ASP A 166 7.43 10.90 10.94
C ASP A 166 8.21 9.60 10.72
N LYS A 167 9.00 9.53 9.66
CA LYS A 167 9.66 8.28 9.24
C LYS A 167 10.71 7.75 10.24
N ARG A 168 11.19 8.60 11.16
CA ARG A 168 12.23 8.24 12.14
C ARG A 168 11.63 7.71 13.43
N THR A 169 10.46 8.21 13.80
CA THR A 169 9.88 7.98 15.13
C THR A 169 8.53 7.28 15.10
N GLY A 170 7.85 7.23 13.94
CA GLY A 170 6.47 6.74 13.82
C GLY A 170 5.42 7.70 14.39
N ARG A 171 5.84 8.89 14.91
CA ARG A 171 4.90 9.87 15.45
C ARG A 171 3.99 10.40 14.35
N GLU A 172 2.69 10.45 14.62
CA GLU A 172 1.72 11.05 13.71
C GLU A 172 2.00 12.55 13.56
N LEU A 173 2.13 12.98 12.31
CA LEU A 173 2.30 14.39 11.94
C LEU A 173 0.97 15.03 11.62
N TRP A 174 0.14 14.33 10.86
CA TRP A 174 -1.22 14.73 10.56
C TRP A 174 -2.06 13.52 10.14
N ARG A 175 -3.37 13.68 10.23
CA ARG A 175 -4.37 12.72 9.78
C ARG A 175 -5.50 13.46 9.06
N ALA A 176 -5.95 12.92 7.95
CA ALA A 176 -7.15 13.36 7.25
C ALA A 176 -8.19 12.24 7.36
N GLU A 177 -9.23 12.48 8.13
CA GLU A 177 -10.36 11.54 8.25
C GLU A 177 -11.11 11.46 6.93
N GLU A 178 -11.48 10.25 6.53
CA GLU A 178 -12.26 9.99 5.34
C GLU A 178 -13.58 9.32 5.69
N ALA A 179 -14.57 9.54 4.85
CA ALA A 179 -15.82 8.83 4.99
C ALA A 179 -15.56 7.33 4.88
N GLY A 180 -15.72 6.63 5.96
CA GLY A 180 -15.70 5.18 6.00
C GLY A 180 -16.91 4.60 5.29
N GLY A 181 -16.95 3.29 5.19
CA GLY A 181 -18.02 2.59 4.54
C GLY A 181 -18.38 1.26 5.16
N ALA A 182 -19.51 0.71 4.74
CA ALA A 182 -20.01 -0.56 5.25
C ALA A 182 -18.97 -1.68 5.04
N SER A 183 -18.61 -2.34 6.14
CA SER A 183 -17.59 -3.40 6.17
C SER A 183 -18.04 -4.72 5.50
N GLY A 184 -19.33 -4.86 5.22
CA GLY A 184 -19.92 -6.10 4.74
C GLY A 184 -20.20 -7.14 5.83
N LEU A 185 -19.93 -6.82 7.09
CA LEU A 185 -20.27 -7.62 8.24
C LEU A 185 -21.66 -7.22 8.75
N GLY A 186 -22.63 -8.04 8.49
CA GLY A 186 -24.00 -7.83 8.94
C GLY A 186 -25.01 -8.55 8.07
N GLN A 187 -26.08 -9.03 8.66
CA GLN A 187 -27.13 -9.72 7.91
C GLN A 187 -27.81 -8.75 6.93
N GLY A 188 -27.77 -9.08 5.65
CA GLY A 188 -28.43 -8.29 4.59
C GLY A 188 -27.64 -7.11 4.06
N GLN A 189 -26.44 -6.80 4.54
CA GLN A 189 -25.58 -5.76 3.98
C GLN A 189 -24.96 -6.23 2.66
N ARG A 190 -25.49 -5.71 1.55
CA ARG A 190 -24.90 -5.88 0.20
C ARG A 190 -24.14 -4.65 -0.27
N ASN A 191 -24.08 -3.61 0.54
CA ASN A 191 -23.44 -2.35 0.18
C ASN A 191 -22.07 -2.29 0.83
N TRP A 192 -21.09 -2.85 0.16
CA TRP A 192 -19.69 -2.76 0.56
C TRP A 192 -19.10 -1.45 0.03
N ILE A 193 -18.43 -0.71 0.88
CA ILE A 193 -17.81 0.55 0.51
C ILE A 193 -16.36 0.54 1.02
N GLY A 194 -15.40 0.81 0.14
CA GLY A 194 -14.02 0.83 0.58
C GLY A 194 -13.02 1.20 -0.47
N SER A 195 -11.84 1.63 -0.01
CA SER A 195 -10.67 1.89 -0.82
C SER A 195 -9.48 1.05 -0.36
N TRP A 196 -8.86 0.39 -1.32
CA TRP A 196 -7.57 -0.32 -1.18
C TRP A 196 -6.47 0.42 -1.92
N SER A 197 -6.74 1.65 -2.34
CA SER A 197 -5.83 2.49 -3.11
C SER A 197 -4.57 2.83 -2.31
N THR A 198 -3.42 2.55 -2.87
CA THR A 198 -2.14 3.05 -2.36
C THR A 198 -2.00 4.52 -2.76
N PRO A 199 -1.64 5.42 -1.85
CA PRO A 199 -1.36 6.82 -2.16
C PRO A 199 -0.24 6.95 -3.20
N ILE A 200 -0.33 7.95 -4.05
CA ILE A 200 0.77 8.38 -4.91
C ILE A 200 1.10 9.84 -4.66
N VAL A 201 2.33 10.24 -4.93
CA VAL A 201 2.70 11.65 -4.94
C VAL A 201 2.82 12.09 -6.39
N ALA A 202 2.05 13.09 -6.77
CA ALA A 202 2.03 13.66 -8.10
C ALA A 202 2.48 15.13 -8.05
N GLN A 203 3.28 15.55 -9.04
CA GLN A 203 3.59 16.96 -9.21
C GLN A 203 2.51 17.60 -10.08
N ILE A 204 1.77 18.52 -9.49
CA ILE A 204 0.63 19.20 -10.10
C ILE A 204 0.84 20.70 -9.94
N ASP A 205 0.88 21.44 -11.04
CA ASP A 205 1.12 22.89 -11.05
C ASP A 205 2.39 23.31 -10.27
N GLY A 206 3.45 22.49 -10.37
CA GLY A 206 4.72 22.73 -9.69
C GLY A 206 4.74 22.39 -8.20
N GLN A 207 3.66 21.82 -7.67
CA GLN A 207 3.55 21.41 -6.26
C GLN A 207 3.34 19.91 -6.13
N ASP A 208 3.99 19.30 -5.15
CA ASP A 208 3.73 17.91 -4.80
C ASP A 208 2.38 17.78 -4.09
N GLN A 209 1.55 16.88 -4.56
CA GLN A 209 0.26 16.57 -3.97
C GLN A 209 0.12 15.07 -3.74
N ILE A 210 -0.49 14.66 -2.64
CA ILE A 210 -0.79 13.26 -2.39
C ILE A 210 -2.15 12.96 -3.02
N VAL A 211 -2.20 12.03 -3.98
CA VAL A 211 -3.43 11.65 -4.66
C VAL A 211 -3.85 10.25 -4.21
N VAL A 212 -5.10 10.12 -3.82
CA VAL A 212 -5.72 8.87 -3.38
C VAL A 212 -7.09 8.71 -4.02
N SER A 213 -7.39 7.50 -4.46
CA SER A 213 -8.72 7.13 -4.95
C SER A 213 -9.55 6.58 -3.78
N TYR A 214 -10.66 7.23 -3.48
CA TYR A 214 -11.63 6.83 -2.47
C TYR A 214 -12.96 6.42 -3.09
N PRO A 215 -13.86 5.78 -2.33
CA PRO A 215 -15.22 5.53 -2.80
C PRO A 215 -15.83 6.81 -3.36
N ARG A 216 -16.28 6.72 -4.63
CA ARG A 216 -16.95 7.79 -5.39
C ARG A 216 -16.06 8.98 -5.81
N HIS A 217 -14.84 9.14 -5.24
CA HIS A 217 -14.00 10.33 -5.45
C HIS A 217 -12.52 9.98 -5.64
N VAL A 218 -11.83 10.85 -6.37
CA VAL A 218 -10.38 11.01 -6.29
C VAL A 218 -10.11 12.29 -5.50
N LYS A 219 -9.20 12.24 -4.56
CA LYS A 219 -8.82 13.40 -3.73
C LYS A 219 -7.33 13.66 -3.79
N ALA A 220 -6.97 14.92 -3.73
CA ALA A 220 -5.60 15.35 -3.52
C ALA A 220 -5.46 16.11 -2.20
N TYR A 221 -4.33 15.88 -1.54
CA TYR A 221 -4.03 16.46 -0.24
C TYR A 221 -2.70 17.21 -0.27
N ASP A 222 -2.63 18.27 0.50
CA ASP A 222 -1.39 18.96 0.81
C ASP A 222 -0.50 18.05 1.67
N PRO A 223 0.69 17.66 1.21
CA PRO A 223 1.57 16.80 1.98
C PRO A 223 2.00 17.40 3.33
N ALA A 224 1.99 18.73 3.47
CA ALA A 224 2.45 19.39 4.68
C ALA A 224 1.50 19.24 5.87
N ASN A 225 0.20 19.10 5.61
CA ASN A 225 -0.83 19.19 6.67
C ASN A 225 -2.05 18.28 6.46
N GLY A 226 -2.12 17.53 5.35
CA GLY A 226 -3.23 16.62 5.04
C GLY A 226 -4.54 17.31 4.65
N LYS A 227 -4.53 18.63 4.37
CA LYS A 227 -5.74 19.33 3.90
C LYS A 227 -6.05 18.92 2.47
N VAL A 228 -7.34 18.70 2.19
CA VAL A 228 -7.83 18.45 0.84
C VAL A 228 -7.62 19.70 0.00
N LEU A 229 -6.92 19.54 -1.11
CA LEU A 229 -6.68 20.58 -2.11
C LEU A 229 -7.78 20.61 -3.16
N TRP A 230 -8.21 19.44 -3.60
CA TRP A 230 -9.32 19.24 -4.52
C TRP A 230 -9.87 17.81 -4.40
N GLU A 231 -11.08 17.65 -4.87
CA GLU A 231 -11.72 16.35 -5.05
C GLU A 231 -12.49 16.31 -6.37
N CYS A 232 -12.58 15.13 -6.96
CA CYS A 232 -13.34 14.88 -8.17
C CYS A 232 -14.17 13.62 -8.04
N GLY A 233 -15.47 13.72 -8.24
CA GLY A 233 -16.38 12.59 -8.25
C GLY A 233 -16.23 11.73 -9.51
N GLY A 234 -16.90 10.56 -9.53
CA GLY A 234 -17.02 9.71 -10.71
C GLY A 234 -16.52 8.28 -10.54
N LEU A 235 -16.02 7.91 -9.36
CA LEU A 235 -15.70 6.51 -9.04
C LEU A 235 -16.92 5.79 -8.42
N GLY A 236 -16.84 4.46 -8.34
CA GLY A 236 -17.83 3.63 -7.64
C GLY A 236 -17.56 3.49 -6.15
N ASP A 237 -18.37 2.69 -5.49
CA ASP A 237 -18.27 2.43 -4.04
C ASP A 237 -17.05 1.58 -3.65
N LEU A 238 -16.53 0.77 -4.57
CA LEU A 238 -15.39 -0.09 -4.36
C LEU A 238 -14.22 0.36 -5.24
N VAL A 239 -13.10 0.70 -4.62
CA VAL A 239 -11.91 1.21 -5.29
C VAL A 239 -10.70 0.35 -4.93
N TYR A 240 -10.33 -0.54 -5.84
CA TYR A 240 -9.21 -1.48 -5.64
C TYR A 240 -7.90 -0.97 -6.22
N THR A 241 -7.95 0.00 -7.10
CA THR A 241 -6.77 0.45 -7.84
C THR A 241 -6.21 1.75 -7.29
N SER A 242 -4.91 1.90 -7.40
CA SER A 242 -4.25 3.18 -7.16
C SER A 242 -4.29 4.03 -8.43
N ALA A 243 -4.40 5.34 -8.26
CA ALA A 243 -4.29 6.27 -9.37
C ALA A 243 -2.92 6.15 -10.05
N VAL A 244 -2.84 6.53 -11.32
CA VAL A 244 -1.60 6.71 -12.04
C VAL A 244 -1.57 8.09 -12.68
N VAL A 245 -0.37 8.65 -12.85
CA VAL A 245 -0.16 9.98 -13.42
C VAL A 245 0.80 9.87 -14.59
N GLY A 246 0.45 10.46 -15.70
CA GLY A 246 1.29 10.54 -16.89
C GLY A 246 0.77 11.60 -17.86
N ASP A 247 1.65 12.26 -18.57
CA ASP A 247 1.34 13.25 -19.61
C ASP A 247 0.31 14.32 -19.19
N GLY A 248 0.39 14.75 -17.92
CA GLY A 248 -0.52 15.77 -17.37
C GLY A 248 -1.94 15.27 -17.08
N VAL A 249 -2.15 13.97 -17.05
CA VAL A 249 -3.44 13.34 -16.74
C VAL A 249 -3.29 12.41 -15.53
N ILE A 250 -4.26 12.47 -14.63
CA ILE A 250 -4.44 11.48 -13.57
C ILE A 250 -5.52 10.51 -14.05
N VAL A 251 -5.21 9.22 -14.07
CA VAL A 251 -6.19 8.17 -14.36
C VAL A 251 -6.48 7.41 -13.08
N ALA A 252 -7.76 7.32 -12.75
CA ALA A 252 -8.26 6.56 -11.61
C ALA A 252 -9.41 5.65 -12.04
N MET A 253 -9.54 4.49 -11.40
CA MET A 253 -10.61 3.55 -11.68
C MET A 253 -11.04 2.83 -10.40
N GLY A 254 -12.32 2.46 -10.33
CA GLY A 254 -12.85 1.71 -9.19
C GLY A 254 -12.29 0.28 -9.17
N GLY A 255 -12.26 -0.39 -10.29
CA GLY A 255 -12.13 -1.83 -10.37
C GLY A 255 -13.50 -2.51 -10.26
N TYR A 256 -13.57 -3.81 -10.38
CA TYR A 256 -14.77 -4.66 -10.27
C TYR A 256 -16.05 -4.02 -10.86
N HIS A 257 -16.08 -3.87 -12.21
CA HIS A 257 -17.16 -3.21 -12.95
C HIS A 257 -17.37 -1.70 -12.63
N GLY A 258 -16.45 -1.08 -11.90
CA GLY A 258 -16.52 0.35 -11.62
C GLY A 258 -16.02 1.22 -12.78
N PRO A 259 -16.40 2.50 -12.80
CA PRO A 259 -15.96 3.45 -13.80
C PRO A 259 -14.46 3.74 -13.73
N ALA A 260 -13.91 4.16 -14.85
CA ALA A 260 -12.60 4.78 -14.95
C ALA A 260 -12.77 6.25 -15.34
N ILE A 261 -11.95 7.13 -14.78
CA ILE A 261 -11.95 8.56 -15.07
C ILE A 261 -10.54 9.04 -15.37
N GLY A 262 -10.42 9.92 -16.36
CA GLY A 262 -9.22 10.71 -16.63
C GLY A 262 -9.42 12.13 -16.15
N LEU A 263 -8.54 12.62 -15.29
CA LEU A 263 -8.60 13.94 -14.69
C LEU A 263 -7.48 14.80 -15.25
N LYS A 264 -7.78 16.03 -15.65
CA LYS A 264 -6.78 17.05 -15.92
C LYS A 264 -6.59 17.85 -14.63
N PRO A 265 -5.44 17.76 -13.95
CA PRO A 265 -5.18 18.54 -12.76
C PRO A 265 -5.32 20.05 -13.02
N GLY A 266 -5.70 20.83 -11.99
CA GLY A 266 -5.87 22.27 -12.11
C GLY A 266 -7.14 22.70 -12.85
N GLY A 267 -8.00 21.80 -13.27
CA GLY A 267 -9.32 22.11 -13.84
C GLY A 267 -10.31 22.52 -12.75
N SER A 268 -11.18 23.45 -13.07
CA SER A 268 -12.39 23.78 -12.30
C SER A 268 -13.61 23.44 -13.15
N GLY A 269 -14.52 22.60 -12.64
CA GLY A 269 -15.76 22.29 -13.38
C GLY A 269 -16.51 21.17 -12.73
#